data_a804b6c1b411671fe28eb4955b4b18ce
#
_entry.id   a804b6c1b411671fe28eb4955b4b18ce
#
_cell.length_a   1.000
_cell.length_b   1.000
_cell.length_c   1.000
_cell.angle_alpha   90.00
_cell.angle_beta   90.00
_cell.angle_gamma   90.00
#
_symmetry.space_group_name_H-M   'P 1'
#
loop_
_entity.id
_entity.type
_entity.pdbx_description
1 polymer ?
#
loop_
_entity_poly.entity_id
_entity_poly.type
_entity_poly.pdbx_seq_one_letter_code
_entity_poly.pdbx_strand_id
1 'polypeptide(L)'
;QKLEFEKKSLGYYLSGHPVIAIDNKIKKIRTNRISDLNTDIKKSSLVCLVNSVRQIKDRKGMPLTFINFDDGSGVMDGIISSEVLENCHNLLKEGSILSLKGSVEVDDYRSNDLGALMFRMRVKEVKSIDEELSKKTKEILIDTMKSDSITLDDFSEKLELIENIFWKEGTCGINLKVQTNESEAIIELGDEYKFKPTLENLFYLEEIFGKDVIQI
;
A
#
# COMPACT_ATOMS: atom_id res chain seq x y z
N GLN A 1 4.64 10.78 10.90
CA GLN A 1 5.03 12.03 11.61
C GLN A 1 6.41 12.53 11.16
N LYS A 2 7.52 11.73 11.27
CA LYS A 2 8.87 12.16 10.89
C LYS A 2 8.96 12.53 9.40
N LEU A 3 8.49 11.70 8.50
CA LEU A 3 8.49 11.93 7.06
C LEU A 3 7.61 13.12 6.65
N GLU A 4 6.46 13.30 7.27
CA GLU A 4 5.60 14.47 7.03
C GLU A 4 6.26 15.77 7.47
N PHE A 5 6.96 15.73 8.61
CA PHE A 5 7.70 16.89 9.10
C PHE A 5 8.87 17.25 8.19
N GLU A 6 9.60 16.25 7.69
CA GLU A 6 10.66 16.44 6.71
C GLU A 6 10.15 17.10 5.42
N LYS A 7 9.06 16.57 4.83
CA LYS A 7 8.44 17.14 3.64
C LYS A 7 7.98 18.59 3.86
N LYS A 8 7.35 18.85 5.02
CA LYS A 8 6.84 20.18 5.36
C LYS A 8 7.98 21.21 5.56
N SER A 9 9.11 20.78 6.12
CA SER A 9 10.23 21.67 6.45
C SER A 9 11.25 21.81 5.33
N LEU A 10 11.50 20.75 4.57
CA LEU A 10 12.57 20.67 3.57
C LEU A 10 12.05 20.58 2.13
N GLY A 11 10.75 20.31 1.95
CA GLY A 11 10.15 20.11 0.63
C GLY A 11 10.34 18.70 0.05
N TYR A 12 11.14 17.84 0.69
CA TYR A 12 11.42 16.48 0.28
C TYR A 12 11.60 15.54 1.49
N TYR A 13 11.56 14.22 1.24
CA TYR A 13 11.76 13.21 2.27
C TYR A 13 13.25 12.88 2.40
N LEU A 14 13.83 13.14 3.56
CA LEU A 14 15.25 12.85 3.85
C LEU A 14 15.47 11.41 4.32
N SER A 15 14.55 10.89 5.13
CA SER A 15 14.64 9.57 5.78
C SER A 15 14.11 8.42 4.92
N GLY A 16 13.68 8.69 3.68
CA GLY A 16 13.16 7.69 2.74
C GLY A 16 11.76 8.02 2.21
N HIS A 17 11.36 7.37 1.13
CA HIS A 17 10.06 7.58 0.50
C HIS A 17 8.94 6.85 1.26
N PRO A 18 7.77 7.49 1.50
CA PRO A 18 6.67 6.87 2.27
C PRO A 18 6.18 5.54 1.72
N VAL A 19 6.12 5.40 0.39
CA VAL A 19 5.71 4.13 -0.25
C VAL A 19 6.76 3.04 -0.07
N ILE A 20 8.05 3.40 -0.07
CA ILE A 20 9.14 2.45 0.20
C ILE A 20 9.08 1.95 1.65
N ALA A 21 8.72 2.82 2.59
CA ALA A 21 8.61 2.46 4.01
C ALA A 21 7.54 1.39 4.30
N ILE A 22 6.56 1.23 3.40
CA ILE A 22 5.49 0.22 3.51
C ILE A 22 5.59 -0.87 2.45
N ASP A 23 6.72 -0.97 1.73
CA ASP A 23 6.88 -1.84 0.56
C ASP A 23 6.53 -3.31 0.83
N ASN A 24 6.97 -3.84 1.96
CA ASN A 24 6.70 -5.21 2.38
C ASN A 24 5.19 -5.50 2.56
N LYS A 25 4.39 -4.50 2.95
CA LYS A 25 2.95 -4.61 3.17
C LYS A 25 2.11 -4.49 1.91
N ILE A 26 2.65 -3.81 0.88
CA ILE A 26 1.90 -3.51 -0.34
C ILE A 26 2.25 -4.40 -1.54
N LYS A 27 3.17 -5.34 -1.39
CA LYS A 27 3.61 -6.24 -2.48
C LYS A 27 2.46 -6.97 -3.16
N LYS A 28 1.45 -7.40 -2.40
CA LYS A 28 0.27 -8.12 -2.93
C LYS A 28 -0.75 -7.21 -3.61
N ILE A 29 -0.71 -5.90 -3.37
CA ILE A 29 -1.70 -4.97 -3.94
C ILE A 29 -1.22 -4.23 -5.19
N ARG A 30 0.08 -4.17 -5.46
CA ARG A 30 0.64 -3.65 -6.71
C ARG A 30 1.04 -4.78 -7.67
N THR A 31 1.05 -4.49 -8.96
CA THR A 31 1.58 -5.42 -9.99
C THR A 31 2.96 -5.03 -10.47
N ASN A 32 3.25 -3.72 -10.50
CA ASN A 32 4.50 -3.16 -11.00
C ASN A 32 4.95 -1.99 -10.11
N ARG A 33 6.20 -1.59 -10.26
CA ARG A 33 6.70 -0.25 -9.92
C ARG A 33 6.74 0.61 -11.16
N ILE A 34 6.80 1.92 -10.99
CA ILE A 34 6.91 2.87 -12.11
C ILE A 34 8.18 2.59 -12.91
N SER A 35 9.30 2.30 -12.25
CA SER A 35 10.57 1.92 -12.89
C SER A 35 10.51 0.67 -13.78
N ASP A 36 9.57 -0.23 -13.50
CA ASP A 36 9.44 -1.51 -14.20
C ASP A 36 8.56 -1.40 -15.46
N LEU A 37 7.90 -0.25 -15.66
CA LEU A 37 7.00 -0.03 -16.79
C LEU A 37 7.77 -0.01 -18.10
N ASN A 38 7.20 -0.68 -19.09
CA ASN A 38 7.70 -0.74 -20.45
C ASN A 38 6.54 -0.78 -21.45
N THR A 39 6.85 -0.80 -22.74
CA THR A 39 5.85 -0.78 -23.82
C THR A 39 4.93 -1.97 -23.89
N ASP A 40 5.30 -3.10 -23.25
CA ASP A 40 4.50 -4.33 -23.24
C ASP A 40 3.43 -4.30 -22.14
N ILE A 41 3.63 -3.49 -21.09
CA ILE A 41 2.71 -3.35 -19.98
C ILE A 41 1.60 -2.36 -20.35
N LYS A 42 0.41 -2.88 -20.69
CA LYS A 42 -0.76 -2.07 -21.07
C LYS A 42 -1.68 -1.73 -19.90
N LYS A 43 -1.59 -2.47 -18.81
CA LYS A 43 -2.39 -2.26 -17.59
C LYS A 43 -1.51 -2.49 -16.36
N SER A 44 -1.69 -1.67 -15.34
CA SER A 44 -0.96 -1.81 -14.09
C SER A 44 -1.80 -1.40 -12.90
N SER A 45 -1.45 -1.98 -11.75
CA SER A 45 -1.87 -1.54 -10.43
C SER A 45 -0.62 -1.03 -9.71
N LEU A 46 -0.61 0.24 -9.36
CA LEU A 46 0.49 0.94 -8.69
C LEU A 46 0.03 1.38 -7.29
N VAL A 47 0.96 1.43 -6.36
CA VAL A 47 0.76 2.10 -5.07
C VAL A 47 1.65 3.32 -5.04
N CYS A 48 1.06 4.49 -4.92
CA CYS A 48 1.76 5.75 -5.12
C CYS A 48 1.35 6.81 -4.10
N LEU A 49 2.28 7.70 -3.83
CA LEU A 49 2.06 8.96 -3.15
C LEU A 49 1.56 9.99 -4.17
N VAL A 50 0.46 10.66 -3.88
CA VAL A 50 -0.06 11.75 -4.72
C VAL A 50 0.74 13.02 -4.44
N ASN A 51 1.46 13.50 -5.45
CA ASN A 51 2.26 14.73 -5.36
C ASN A 51 1.42 15.98 -5.64
N SER A 52 0.54 15.91 -6.64
CA SER A 52 -0.36 17.02 -6.98
C SER A 52 -1.63 16.54 -7.65
N VAL A 53 -2.68 17.33 -7.50
CA VAL A 53 -3.98 17.12 -8.16
C VAL A 53 -4.40 18.43 -8.82
N ARG A 54 -4.67 18.41 -10.11
CA ARG A 54 -5.11 19.58 -10.89
C ARG A 54 -6.29 19.25 -11.78
N GLN A 55 -7.35 20.03 -11.69
CA GLN A 55 -8.50 19.92 -12.55
C GLN A 55 -8.45 20.95 -13.68
N ILE A 56 -8.77 20.50 -14.87
CA ILE A 56 -8.94 21.35 -16.05
C ILE A 56 -10.26 20.97 -16.74
N LYS A 57 -10.74 21.81 -17.65
CA LYS A 57 -11.82 21.45 -18.58
C LYS A 57 -11.21 20.97 -19.88
N ASP A 58 -11.72 19.87 -20.39
CA ASP A 58 -11.34 19.39 -21.73
C ASP A 58 -11.93 20.31 -22.83
N ARG A 59 -11.66 19.99 -24.10
CA ARG A 59 -12.16 20.76 -25.25
C ARG A 59 -13.69 20.79 -25.37
N LYS A 60 -14.37 19.84 -24.68
CA LYS A 60 -15.83 19.74 -24.63
C LYS A 60 -16.42 20.36 -23.36
N GLY A 61 -15.58 21.00 -22.54
CA GLY A 61 -15.97 21.61 -21.27
C GLY A 61 -16.14 20.61 -20.11
N MET A 62 -15.85 19.32 -20.31
CA MET A 62 -15.94 18.30 -19.27
C MET A 62 -14.75 18.37 -18.33
N PRO A 63 -14.95 18.20 -17.01
CA PRO A 63 -13.84 18.20 -16.07
C PRO A 63 -12.95 16.99 -16.31
N LEU A 64 -11.64 17.25 -16.35
CA LEU A 64 -10.60 16.26 -16.45
C LEU A 64 -9.59 16.51 -15.34
N THR A 65 -9.27 15.49 -14.58
CA THR A 65 -8.34 15.60 -13.47
C THR A 65 -7.01 14.99 -13.83
N PHE A 66 -5.96 15.79 -13.71
CA PHE A 66 -4.57 15.35 -13.81
C PHE A 66 -4.03 15.15 -12.41
N ILE A 67 -3.31 14.05 -12.22
CA ILE A 67 -2.58 13.75 -11.00
C ILE A 67 -1.12 13.51 -11.35
N ASN A 68 -0.22 13.97 -10.49
CA ASN A 68 1.17 13.56 -10.50
C ASN A 68 1.41 12.70 -9.27
N PHE A 69 2.08 11.57 -9.43
CA PHE A 69 2.28 10.60 -8.36
C PHE A 69 3.63 9.90 -8.47
N ASP A 70 4.07 9.32 -7.37
CA ASP A 70 5.40 8.81 -7.12
C ASP A 70 5.32 7.56 -6.26
N ASP A 71 6.03 6.48 -6.62
CA ASP A 71 6.10 5.25 -5.85
C ASP A 71 7.47 5.00 -5.19
N GLY A 72 8.35 6.01 -5.25
CA GLY A 72 9.73 5.95 -4.78
C GLY A 72 10.70 5.31 -5.77
N SER A 73 10.21 4.73 -6.87
CA SER A 73 11.03 4.25 -7.98
C SER A 73 11.00 5.19 -9.19
N GLY A 74 9.98 6.02 -9.27
CA GLY A 74 9.79 7.00 -10.33
C GLY A 74 8.56 7.86 -10.13
N VAL A 75 8.43 8.88 -10.97
CA VAL A 75 7.30 9.82 -11.00
C VAL A 75 6.52 9.65 -12.28
N MET A 76 5.21 9.65 -12.22
CA MET A 76 4.33 9.49 -13.36
C MET A 76 3.12 10.41 -13.30
N ASP A 77 2.60 10.78 -14.46
CA ASP A 77 1.35 11.52 -14.58
C ASP A 77 0.17 10.56 -14.84
N GLY A 78 -0.96 10.89 -14.26
CA GLY A 78 -2.21 10.17 -14.47
C GLY A 78 -3.34 11.09 -14.88
N ILE A 79 -4.29 10.52 -15.61
CA ILE A 79 -5.51 11.19 -16.05
C ILE A 79 -6.70 10.44 -15.47
N ILE A 80 -7.58 11.17 -14.80
CA ILE A 80 -8.81 10.67 -14.19
C ILE A 80 -10.00 11.35 -14.89
N SER A 81 -10.92 10.53 -15.41
CA SER A 81 -12.19 11.04 -15.97
C SER A 81 -13.14 11.49 -14.87
N SER A 82 -14.15 12.29 -15.24
CA SER A 82 -15.18 12.74 -14.29
C SER A 82 -15.88 11.58 -13.60
N GLU A 83 -16.21 10.53 -14.35
CA GLU A 83 -16.89 9.32 -13.83
C GLU A 83 -16.06 8.61 -12.74
N VAL A 84 -14.76 8.47 -12.95
CA VAL A 84 -13.87 7.86 -11.94
C VAL A 84 -13.68 8.79 -10.75
N LEU A 85 -13.59 10.10 -11.01
CA LEU A 85 -13.44 11.12 -9.97
C LEU A 85 -14.61 11.14 -8.98
N GLU A 86 -15.84 10.99 -9.45
CA GLU A 86 -17.04 10.94 -8.60
C GLU A 86 -16.95 9.89 -7.50
N ASN A 87 -16.29 8.76 -7.80
CA ASN A 87 -16.12 7.64 -6.86
C ASN A 87 -14.90 7.78 -5.93
N CYS A 88 -13.98 8.71 -6.21
CA CYS A 88 -12.71 8.79 -5.46
C CYS A 88 -12.30 10.20 -5.04
N HIS A 89 -13.14 11.21 -5.25
CA HIS A 89 -12.79 12.60 -4.95
C HIS A 89 -12.34 12.84 -3.50
N ASN A 90 -12.90 12.10 -2.55
CA ASN A 90 -12.55 12.19 -1.13
C ASN A 90 -11.14 11.66 -0.82
N LEU A 91 -10.64 10.72 -1.64
CA LEU A 91 -9.34 10.07 -1.49
C LEU A 91 -8.21 10.89 -2.12
N LEU A 92 -8.52 11.63 -3.21
CA LEU A 92 -7.54 12.35 -4.01
C LEU A 92 -7.09 13.64 -3.32
N LYS A 93 -6.10 13.51 -2.44
CA LYS A 93 -5.47 14.64 -1.76
C LYS A 93 -3.96 14.55 -1.92
N GLU A 94 -3.29 15.70 -2.04
CA GLU A 94 -1.83 15.75 -2.02
C GLU A 94 -1.30 15.12 -0.72
N GLY A 95 -0.28 14.27 -0.84
CA GLY A 95 0.29 13.53 0.28
C GLY A 95 -0.43 12.21 0.61
N SER A 96 -1.56 11.88 -0.02
CA SER A 96 -2.23 10.58 0.17
C SER A 96 -1.47 9.47 -0.54
N ILE A 97 -1.39 8.29 0.11
CA ILE A 97 -0.88 7.06 -0.51
C ILE A 97 -2.09 6.25 -0.97
N LEU A 98 -2.17 5.99 -2.27
CA LEU A 98 -3.32 5.37 -2.91
C LEU A 98 -2.92 4.20 -3.81
N SER A 99 -3.84 3.25 -3.97
CA SER A 99 -3.79 2.25 -5.03
C SER A 99 -4.46 2.80 -6.28
N LEU A 100 -3.70 2.87 -7.37
CA LEU A 100 -4.14 3.36 -8.67
C LEU A 100 -4.13 2.20 -9.66
N LYS A 101 -5.26 1.90 -10.30
CA LYS A 101 -5.34 0.91 -11.37
C LYS A 101 -5.76 1.58 -12.66
N GLY A 102 -5.10 1.21 -13.76
CA GLY A 102 -5.42 1.81 -15.03
C GLY A 102 -4.68 1.21 -16.22
N SER A 103 -4.90 1.81 -17.38
CA SER A 103 -4.11 1.54 -18.58
C SER A 103 -2.87 2.43 -18.60
N VAL A 104 -1.76 1.83 -18.99
CA VAL A 104 -0.47 2.51 -19.15
C VAL A 104 -0.24 2.75 -20.64
N GLU A 105 0.16 3.96 -20.99
CA GLU A 105 0.47 4.37 -22.36
C GLU A 105 1.74 5.22 -22.37
N VAL A 106 2.43 5.26 -23.50
CA VAL A 106 3.58 6.14 -23.67
C VAL A 106 3.10 7.60 -23.65
N ASP A 107 3.80 8.45 -22.95
CA ASP A 107 3.61 9.89 -22.98
C ASP A 107 4.56 10.51 -23.99
N ASP A 108 4.12 10.59 -25.24
CA ASP A 108 4.94 11.10 -26.36
C ASP A 108 5.43 12.53 -26.12
N TYR A 109 4.61 13.37 -25.48
CA TYR A 109 4.96 14.76 -25.21
C TYR A 109 6.14 14.83 -24.23
N ARG A 110 6.04 14.17 -23.08
CA ARG A 110 7.13 14.15 -22.09
C ARG A 110 8.34 13.37 -22.57
N SER A 111 8.12 12.29 -23.34
CA SER A 111 9.21 11.50 -23.91
C SER A 111 10.07 12.32 -24.85
N ASN A 112 9.46 13.15 -25.69
CA ASN A 112 10.18 14.05 -26.60
C ASN A 112 10.90 15.19 -25.86
N ASP A 113 10.24 15.75 -24.84
CA ASP A 113 10.79 16.86 -24.04
C ASP A 113 12.01 16.42 -23.23
N LEU A 114 11.96 15.25 -22.63
CA LEU A 114 13.02 14.72 -21.75
C LEU A 114 14.05 13.83 -22.49
N GLY A 115 13.81 13.47 -23.73
CA GLY A 115 14.68 12.56 -24.48
C GLY A 115 14.73 11.14 -23.92
N ALA A 116 13.73 10.73 -23.15
CA ALA A 116 13.62 9.42 -22.51
C ALA A 116 12.18 8.90 -22.59
N LEU A 117 12.01 7.57 -22.65
CA LEU A 117 10.70 6.96 -22.71
C LEU A 117 9.95 7.20 -21.40
N MET A 118 8.88 7.97 -21.49
CA MET A 118 8.00 8.29 -20.36
C MET A 118 6.63 7.65 -20.53
N PHE A 119 6.00 7.29 -19.41
CA PHE A 119 4.68 6.70 -19.39
C PHE A 119 3.68 7.61 -18.66
N ARG A 120 2.41 7.45 -18.99
CA ARG A 120 1.29 8.03 -18.24
C ARG A 120 0.21 6.98 -18.02
N MET A 121 -0.60 7.17 -16.99
CA MET A 121 -1.71 6.27 -16.67
C MET A 121 -3.06 6.92 -16.95
N ARG A 122 -3.93 6.21 -17.67
CA ARG A 122 -5.38 6.48 -17.62
C ARG A 122 -5.96 5.71 -16.45
N VAL A 123 -6.16 6.40 -15.35
CA VAL A 123 -6.65 5.81 -14.12
C VAL A 123 -8.10 5.41 -14.27
N LYS A 124 -8.42 4.18 -13.90
CA LYS A 124 -9.77 3.60 -13.95
C LYS A 124 -10.34 3.31 -12.57
N GLU A 125 -9.48 3.11 -11.61
CA GLU A 125 -9.87 2.82 -10.22
C GLU A 125 -8.85 3.46 -9.28
N VAL A 126 -9.36 4.09 -8.22
CA VAL A 126 -8.57 4.66 -7.11
C VAL A 126 -9.14 4.11 -5.82
N LYS A 127 -8.29 3.55 -4.97
CA LYS A 127 -8.67 3.00 -3.67
C LYS A 127 -7.69 3.40 -2.59
N SER A 128 -8.16 3.40 -1.34
CA SER A 128 -7.28 3.45 -0.19
C SER A 128 -6.45 2.17 -0.08
N ILE A 129 -5.29 2.28 0.56
CA ILE A 129 -4.44 1.10 0.82
C ILE A 129 -5.17 0.10 1.71
N ASP A 130 -5.87 0.57 2.73
CA ASP A 130 -6.59 -0.29 3.69
C ASP A 130 -7.72 -1.08 3.02
N GLU A 131 -8.44 -0.47 2.05
CA GLU A 131 -9.45 -1.16 1.25
C GLU A 131 -8.84 -2.29 0.42
N GLU A 132 -7.70 -2.02 -0.24
CA GLU A 132 -7.00 -3.04 -1.04
C GLU A 132 -6.38 -4.13 -0.17
N LEU A 133 -5.80 -3.79 0.98
CA LEU A 133 -5.29 -4.76 1.95
C LEU A 133 -6.41 -5.67 2.45
N SER A 134 -7.53 -5.10 2.90
CA SER A 134 -8.68 -5.87 3.40
C SER A 134 -9.27 -6.82 2.35
N LYS A 135 -9.21 -6.42 1.07
CA LYS A 135 -9.69 -7.26 -0.04
C LYS A 135 -8.72 -8.38 -0.41
N LYS A 136 -7.41 -8.12 -0.37
CA LYS A 136 -6.40 -9.04 -0.91
C LYS A 136 -5.70 -9.89 0.13
N THR A 137 -5.67 -9.46 1.39
CA THR A 137 -5.08 -10.22 2.49
C THR A 137 -6.11 -11.15 3.08
N LYS A 138 -5.91 -12.45 2.92
CA LYS A 138 -6.80 -13.49 3.45
C LYS A 138 -6.32 -14.04 4.77
N GLU A 139 -5.01 -14.07 4.96
CA GLU A 139 -4.33 -14.63 6.11
C GLU A 139 -3.12 -13.79 6.46
N ILE A 140 -2.82 -13.74 7.73
CA ILE A 140 -1.57 -13.19 8.29
C ILE A 140 -0.88 -14.35 8.99
N LEU A 141 0.41 -14.50 8.75
CA LEU A 141 1.26 -15.43 9.48
C LEU A 141 2.12 -14.65 10.48
N ILE A 142 2.00 -15.00 11.75
CA ILE A 142 2.90 -14.57 12.81
C ILE A 142 3.94 -15.67 13.00
N ASP A 143 5.16 -15.42 12.52
CA ASP A 143 6.26 -16.38 12.53
C ASP A 143 7.15 -16.14 13.77
N THR A 144 6.83 -16.82 14.87
CA THR A 144 7.53 -16.64 16.14
C THR A 144 8.98 -17.08 16.08
N MET A 145 9.36 -17.90 15.09
CA MET A 145 10.75 -18.36 14.89
C MET A 145 11.69 -17.24 14.44
N LYS A 146 11.14 -16.16 13.92
CA LYS A 146 11.93 -15.00 13.48
C LYS A 146 12.23 -13.99 14.59
N SER A 147 11.78 -14.30 15.81
CA SER A 147 12.08 -13.49 16.99
C SER A 147 12.83 -14.34 18.01
N ASP A 148 14.07 -13.99 18.27
CA ASP A 148 14.92 -14.68 19.26
C ASP A 148 14.39 -14.60 20.70
N SER A 149 13.31 -13.89 20.94
CA SER A 149 12.82 -13.53 22.28
C SER A 149 11.34 -13.85 22.55
N ILE A 150 10.62 -14.53 21.66
CA ILE A 150 9.19 -14.83 21.90
C ILE A 150 9.03 -16.27 22.38
N THR A 151 8.81 -16.44 23.68
CA THR A 151 8.33 -17.70 24.26
C THR A 151 6.82 -17.84 24.08
N LEU A 152 6.26 -19.04 24.33
CA LEU A 152 4.81 -19.25 24.31
C LEU A 152 4.07 -18.41 25.38
N ASP A 153 4.72 -18.21 26.54
CA ASP A 153 4.15 -17.38 27.61
C ASP A 153 4.13 -15.89 27.20
N ASP A 154 5.24 -15.37 26.64
CA ASP A 154 5.30 -14.01 26.08
C ASP A 154 4.27 -13.82 24.96
N PHE A 155 3.99 -14.87 24.19
CA PHE A 155 3.01 -14.82 23.12
C PHE A 155 1.61 -14.62 23.65
N SER A 156 1.23 -15.31 24.74
CA SER A 156 -0.09 -15.16 25.38
C SER A 156 -0.30 -13.74 25.90
N GLU A 157 0.70 -13.16 26.58
CA GLU A 157 0.66 -11.76 27.02
C GLU A 157 0.51 -10.78 25.83
N LYS A 158 1.23 -11.02 24.72
CA LYS A 158 1.14 -10.22 23.52
C LYS A 158 -0.19 -10.34 22.81
N LEU A 159 -0.85 -11.50 22.83
CA LEU A 159 -2.21 -11.67 22.32
C LEU A 159 -3.22 -10.82 23.09
N GLU A 160 -3.12 -10.76 24.42
CA GLU A 160 -3.98 -9.90 25.23
C GLU A 160 -3.85 -8.41 24.83
N LEU A 161 -2.62 -7.95 24.51
CA LEU A 161 -2.37 -6.57 24.05
C LEU A 161 -3.06 -6.24 22.71
N ILE A 162 -3.24 -7.24 21.85
CA ILE A 162 -3.85 -7.04 20.52
C ILE A 162 -5.32 -7.45 20.46
N GLU A 163 -5.93 -7.83 21.57
CA GLU A 163 -7.36 -8.24 21.64
C GLU A 163 -8.28 -7.18 21.00
N ASN A 164 -7.97 -5.90 21.15
CA ASN A 164 -8.73 -4.80 20.54
C ASN A 164 -8.63 -4.72 19.02
N ILE A 165 -7.65 -5.40 18.40
CA ILE A 165 -7.45 -5.44 16.94
C ILE A 165 -8.13 -6.67 16.33
N PHE A 166 -8.45 -7.67 17.14
CA PHE A 166 -9.25 -8.82 16.75
C PHE A 166 -10.73 -8.42 16.75
N TRP A 167 -11.29 -8.20 15.59
CA TRP A 167 -12.69 -7.84 15.45
C TRP A 167 -13.45 -8.97 14.79
N LYS A 168 -14.64 -9.25 15.32
CA LYS A 168 -15.58 -10.21 14.71
C LYS A 168 -15.90 -9.89 13.24
N GLU A 169 -15.73 -8.63 12.83
CA GLU A 169 -15.90 -8.14 11.45
C GLU A 169 -14.61 -8.15 10.62
N GLY A 170 -13.50 -8.64 11.16
CA GLY A 170 -12.26 -8.84 10.41
C GLY A 170 -12.47 -9.88 9.30
N THR A 171 -11.78 -9.71 8.18
CA THR A 171 -11.87 -10.63 7.02
C THR A 171 -10.67 -11.54 6.87
N CYS A 172 -9.62 -11.30 7.66
CA CYS A 172 -8.32 -11.94 7.56
C CYS A 172 -8.12 -12.96 8.68
N GLY A 173 -7.78 -14.20 8.34
CA GLY A 173 -7.39 -15.23 9.29
C GLY A 173 -6.01 -14.95 9.88
N ILE A 174 -5.74 -15.49 11.08
CA ILE A 174 -4.45 -15.40 11.74
C ILE A 174 -3.90 -16.79 11.94
N ASN A 175 -2.69 -17.01 11.43
CA ASN A 175 -1.94 -18.23 11.59
C ASN A 175 -0.69 -17.94 12.43
N LEU A 176 -0.38 -18.85 13.36
CA LEU A 176 0.82 -18.80 14.18
C LEU A 176 1.77 -19.90 13.74
N LYS A 177 2.99 -19.53 13.37
CA LYS A 177 4.05 -20.50 13.21
C LYS A 177 4.86 -20.59 14.49
N VAL A 178 4.83 -21.76 15.11
CA VAL A 178 5.51 -22.04 16.38
C VAL A 178 6.51 -23.18 16.18
N GLN A 179 7.59 -23.16 16.94
CA GLN A 179 8.57 -24.23 16.97
C GLN A 179 8.75 -24.72 18.40
N THR A 180 8.79 -26.03 18.55
CA THR A 180 9.26 -26.72 19.76
C THR A 180 10.64 -27.34 19.49
N ASN A 181 11.27 -27.90 20.50
CA ASN A 181 12.57 -28.58 20.36
C ASN A 181 12.54 -29.75 19.35
N GLU A 182 11.36 -30.29 19.05
CA GLU A 182 11.21 -31.52 18.26
C GLU A 182 10.38 -31.32 16.97
N SER A 183 9.62 -30.20 16.85
CA SER A 183 8.72 -30.01 15.73
C SER A 183 8.37 -28.54 15.46
N GLU A 184 7.99 -28.26 14.21
CA GLU A 184 7.34 -27.01 13.80
C GLU A 184 5.85 -27.25 13.58
N ALA A 185 5.00 -26.27 13.96
CA ALA A 185 3.59 -26.32 13.72
C ALA A 185 3.07 -24.95 13.25
N ILE A 186 2.01 -24.98 12.42
CA ILE A 186 1.21 -23.80 12.11
C ILE A 186 -0.15 -24.02 12.79
N ILE A 187 -0.52 -23.07 13.65
CA ILE A 187 -1.76 -23.06 14.38
C ILE A 187 -2.64 -21.98 13.77
N GLU A 188 -3.79 -22.37 13.23
CA GLU A 188 -4.82 -21.45 12.77
C GLU A 188 -5.66 -21.03 13.99
N LEU A 189 -5.78 -19.71 14.22
CA LEU A 189 -6.66 -19.17 15.24
C LEU A 189 -8.11 -19.23 14.74
N GLY A 190 -9.03 -19.49 15.67
CA GLY A 190 -10.47 -19.63 15.37
C GLY A 190 -11.09 -18.35 14.78
N ASP A 191 -12.34 -18.48 14.33
CA ASP A 191 -13.08 -17.39 13.70
C ASP A 191 -13.35 -16.18 14.61
N GLU A 192 -13.23 -16.35 15.90
CA GLU A 192 -13.26 -15.27 16.88
C GLU A 192 -12.07 -14.32 16.80
N TYR A 193 -10.97 -14.75 16.17
CA TYR A 193 -9.72 -13.99 15.99
C TYR A 193 -9.53 -13.53 14.57
N LYS A 194 -10.54 -12.88 14.00
CA LYS A 194 -10.40 -12.26 12.65
C LYS A 194 -9.75 -10.90 12.74
N PHE A 195 -8.80 -10.67 11.85
CA PHE A 195 -8.02 -9.44 11.78
C PHE A 195 -8.51 -8.52 10.66
N LYS A 196 -8.50 -7.22 10.91
CA LYS A 196 -8.74 -6.21 9.87
C LYS A 196 -7.40 -5.67 9.36
N PRO A 197 -6.95 -6.07 8.16
CA PRO A 197 -5.64 -5.69 7.64
C PRO A 197 -5.66 -4.23 7.13
N THR A 198 -5.43 -3.29 8.05
CA THR A 198 -5.13 -1.89 7.75
C THR A 198 -3.64 -1.64 7.95
N LEU A 199 -3.09 -0.58 7.34
CA LEU A 199 -1.69 -0.21 7.58
C LEU A 199 -1.42 0.04 9.07
N GLU A 200 -2.33 0.72 9.75
CA GLU A 200 -2.22 1.01 11.18
C GLU A 200 -2.13 -0.28 12.01
N ASN A 201 -3.06 -1.22 11.79
CA ASN A 201 -3.08 -2.49 12.50
C ASN A 201 -1.85 -3.36 12.20
N LEU A 202 -1.37 -3.36 10.94
CA LEU A 202 -0.16 -4.07 10.56
C LEU A 202 1.09 -3.48 11.22
N PHE A 203 1.19 -2.17 11.31
CA PHE A 203 2.29 -1.52 12.04
C PHE A 203 2.23 -1.81 13.54
N TYR A 204 1.04 -1.83 14.13
CA TYR A 204 0.86 -2.18 15.53
C TYR A 204 1.28 -3.62 15.82
N LEU A 205 0.93 -4.57 14.94
CA LEU A 205 1.43 -5.95 15.06
C LEU A 205 2.96 -6.02 14.97
N GLU A 206 3.58 -5.27 14.05
CA GLU A 206 5.05 -5.22 13.93
C GLU A 206 5.71 -4.58 15.16
N GLU A 207 5.06 -3.63 15.81
CA GLU A 207 5.55 -3.03 17.05
C GLU A 207 5.57 -4.04 18.20
N ILE A 208 4.53 -4.87 18.30
CA ILE A 208 4.39 -5.88 19.35
C ILE A 208 5.28 -7.11 19.09
N PHE A 209 5.26 -7.64 17.87
CA PHE A 209 5.91 -8.91 17.53
C PHE A 209 7.27 -8.76 16.85
N GLY A 210 7.56 -7.60 16.27
CA GLY A 210 8.75 -7.35 15.45
C GLY A 210 8.44 -7.34 13.95
N LYS A 211 9.21 -6.56 13.19
CA LYS A 211 8.99 -6.32 11.76
C LYS A 211 9.02 -7.58 10.90
N ASP A 212 9.96 -8.48 11.19
CA ASP A 212 10.20 -9.67 10.37
C ASP A 212 9.32 -10.85 10.76
N VAL A 213 8.59 -10.71 11.87
CA VAL A 213 7.71 -11.74 12.43
C VAL A 213 6.37 -11.79 11.69
N ILE A 214 5.90 -10.65 11.17
CA ILE A 214 4.61 -10.54 10.49
C ILE A 214 4.77 -10.75 8.98
N GLN A 215 4.07 -11.74 8.45
CA GLN A 215 3.99 -12.05 7.01
C GLN A 215 2.54 -11.92 6.54
N ILE A 216 2.37 -11.23 5.39
CA ILE A 216 1.08 -10.97 4.76
C ILE A 216 0.97 -11.78 3.47
#